data_7b2341407e470dd1ee4cc99846b446cb
#
_entry.id   7b2341407e470dd1ee4cc99846b446cb
#
_cell.length_a   1.000
_cell.length_b   1.000
_cell.length_c   1.000
_cell.angle_alpha   90.00
_cell.angle_beta   90.00
_cell.angle_gamma   90.00
#
_symmetry.space_group_name_H-M   'P 1'
#
loop_
_entity.id
_entity.type
_entity.pdbx_description
1 polymer ?
#
loop_
_entity_poly.entity_id
_entity_poly.type
_entity_poly.pdbx_seq_one_letter_code
_entity_poly.pdbx_strand_id
1 'polypeptide(L)'
;MDSTSDLCFVXFEERKAXVSKETIALGLEYMGTAFHGFQAQRGPVTVQGVLEKALAYVADEPVRVTAAGRTDAGVHATHQIVSFGGPPRPLSAWVRGVNAVIGDDVSIIWAERVPEGFDARRSAVWRRYIYVFGESDSRPAIGKDLACWQDKILDVNRMQEAAQVLLGKHDFSSFRAAQCRASTPYRCIEKMTVSRSGRMVVIDTVANAFLMHMVRNIAGTLAHVGSNMLHTSDVETLLAARNRSLAPPTAPPHGLYLVQVSYPNFSRHIEARRPVILGPQVVD
;
A
#
# COMPACT_ATOMS: atom_id res chain seq x y z
N MET A 1 -42.24 -8.69 -68.56
CA MET A 1 -42.57 -9.69 -67.58
C MET A 1 -41.28 -10.03 -66.85
N ASP A 2 -40.89 -9.21 -65.89
CA ASP A 2 -39.67 -9.45 -65.09
C ASP A 2 -40.01 -9.28 -63.60
N SER A 3 -39.92 -10.36 -62.92
CA SER A 3 -40.06 -10.39 -61.47
C SER A 3 -38.68 -10.34 -60.80
N THR A 4 -38.31 -9.18 -60.32
CA THR A 4 -37.13 -9.00 -59.46
C THR A 4 -37.53 -9.31 -58.06
N SER A 5 -36.94 -10.36 -57.51
CA SER A 5 -37.08 -10.70 -56.06
C SER A 5 -36.10 -9.84 -55.21
N ASP A 6 -36.68 -8.93 -54.49
CA ASP A 6 -35.93 -8.19 -53.48
C ASP A 6 -35.61 -9.09 -52.27
N LEU A 7 -34.34 -9.49 -52.14
CA LEU A 7 -33.81 -10.15 -50.96
C LEU A 7 -33.48 -9.09 -49.92
N CYS A 8 -34.35 -8.99 -48.91
CA CYS A 8 -34.15 -8.11 -47.78
C CYS A 8 -33.08 -8.73 -46.86
N PHE A 9 -31.89 -8.16 -46.89
CA PHE A 9 -30.83 -8.51 -45.92
C PHE A 9 -31.15 -7.83 -44.60
N VAL A 10 -31.61 -8.59 -43.66
CA VAL A 10 -31.80 -8.09 -42.29
C VAL A 10 -30.48 -8.23 -41.52
N UNK A 11 -29.56 -7.30 -41.20
CA UNK A 11 -28.72 -7.35 -40.57
C UNK A 11 -29.00 -7.55 -39.34
N PHE A 12 -28.80 -8.49 -38.93
CA PHE A 12 -28.75 -8.84 -37.52
C PHE A 12 -27.61 -8.06 -36.86
N GLU A 13 -27.90 -6.88 -36.42
CA GLU A 13 -27.04 -6.23 -35.41
C GLU A 13 -27.18 -7.05 -34.13
N GLU A 14 -26.19 -7.90 -33.85
CA GLU A 14 -26.03 -8.48 -32.50
C GLU A 14 -25.79 -7.33 -31.52
N ARG A 15 -26.83 -6.91 -30.85
CA ARG A 15 -26.69 -6.08 -29.65
C ARG A 15 -25.93 -6.93 -28.63
N LYS A 16 -24.63 -6.67 -28.49
CA LYS A 16 -23.89 -7.19 -27.33
C LYS A 16 -24.62 -6.68 -26.08
N ALA A 17 -25.35 -7.57 -25.41
CA ALA A 17 -26.01 -7.23 -24.15
C ALA A 17 -24.93 -6.76 -23.18
N UNK A 18 -24.68 -5.65 -22.67
CA UNK A 18 -23.99 -5.32 -21.92
C UNK A 18 -23.99 -6.06 -20.93
N VAL A 19 -23.32 -6.79 -20.77
CA VAL A 19 -23.07 -7.63 -19.61
C VAL A 19 -22.86 -6.69 -18.44
N SER A 20 -23.68 -6.82 -17.45
CA SER A 20 -23.60 -5.97 -16.26
C SER A 20 -22.24 -6.19 -15.59
N LYS A 21 -21.48 -5.12 -15.38
CA LYS A 21 -20.19 -5.21 -14.68
C LYS A 21 -20.44 -5.40 -13.19
N GLU A 22 -19.64 -6.28 -12.60
CA GLU A 22 -19.59 -6.46 -11.14
C GLU A 22 -18.45 -5.59 -10.58
N THR A 23 -18.65 -5.04 -9.38
CA THR A 23 -17.57 -4.38 -8.66
C THR A 23 -16.87 -5.43 -7.78
N ILE A 24 -15.56 -5.58 -8.00
CA ILE A 24 -14.73 -6.59 -7.33
C ILE A 24 -13.67 -5.87 -6.48
N ALA A 25 -13.49 -6.34 -5.26
CA ALA A 25 -12.34 -5.97 -4.43
C ALA A 25 -11.37 -7.16 -4.39
N LEU A 26 -10.07 -6.87 -4.45
CA LEU A 26 -9.00 -7.85 -4.29
C LEU A 26 -8.10 -7.45 -3.15
N GLY A 27 -7.71 -8.44 -2.34
CA GLY A 27 -6.56 -8.32 -1.44
C GLY A 27 -5.34 -8.90 -2.14
N LEU A 28 -4.21 -8.18 -2.07
CA LEU A 28 -2.98 -8.63 -2.71
C LEU A 28 -1.75 -8.27 -1.88
N GLU A 29 -0.69 -9.04 -2.07
CA GLU A 29 0.63 -8.74 -1.50
C GLU A 29 1.65 -8.61 -2.63
N TYR A 30 2.72 -7.86 -2.38
CA TYR A 30 3.78 -7.71 -3.38
C TYR A 30 5.12 -7.31 -2.75
N MET A 31 6.18 -7.74 -3.44
CA MET A 31 7.56 -7.40 -3.15
C MET A 31 7.91 -6.11 -3.88
N GLY A 32 7.87 -4.99 -3.16
CA GLY A 32 8.02 -3.66 -3.78
C GLY A 32 9.35 -3.41 -4.47
N THR A 33 10.41 -4.13 -4.09
CA THR A 33 11.75 -3.98 -4.70
C THR A 33 11.77 -4.32 -6.19
N ALA A 34 10.82 -5.13 -6.66
CA ALA A 34 10.67 -5.44 -8.08
C ALA A 34 10.02 -4.32 -8.90
N PHE A 35 9.52 -3.26 -8.24
CA PHE A 35 8.65 -2.27 -8.88
C PHE A 35 9.06 -0.83 -8.61
N HIS A 36 8.78 0.03 -9.58
CA HIS A 36 8.88 1.50 -9.44
C HIS A 36 7.59 2.07 -8.81
N GLY A 37 7.17 1.45 -7.70
CA GLY A 37 5.96 1.82 -6.98
C GLY A 37 4.69 1.19 -7.52
N PHE A 38 3.57 1.55 -6.89
CA PHE A 38 2.27 0.99 -7.27
C PHE A 38 1.74 1.59 -8.57
N GLN A 39 1.71 2.93 -8.68
CA GLN A 39 1.01 3.68 -9.71
C GLN A 39 1.60 3.47 -11.10
N ALA A 40 0.75 3.10 -12.06
CA ALA A 40 1.14 2.96 -13.47
C ALA A 40 1.73 4.26 -14.02
N GLN A 41 2.84 4.16 -14.76
CA GLN A 41 3.53 5.26 -15.37
C GLN A 41 4.24 4.79 -16.65
N ARG A 42 4.63 5.73 -17.52
CA ARG A 42 5.32 5.39 -18.77
C ARG A 42 6.73 4.86 -18.49
N GLY A 43 7.03 3.71 -19.04
CA GLY A 43 8.34 3.09 -19.00
C GLY A 43 8.55 2.10 -17.86
N PRO A 44 8.65 2.54 -16.60
CA PRO A 44 8.96 1.61 -15.51
C PRO A 44 7.89 0.57 -15.22
N VAL A 45 8.34 -0.60 -14.74
CA VAL A 45 7.42 -1.68 -14.30
C VAL A 45 6.83 -1.28 -12.94
N THR A 46 5.50 -1.34 -12.83
CA THR A 46 4.76 -0.96 -11.62
C THR A 46 3.78 -2.06 -11.24
N VAL A 47 3.39 -2.10 -9.95
CA VAL A 47 2.40 -3.08 -9.47
C VAL A 47 1.09 -2.96 -10.23
N GLN A 48 0.59 -1.72 -10.41
CA GLN A 48 -0.66 -1.48 -11.14
C GLN A 48 -0.58 -1.97 -12.59
N GLY A 49 0.55 -1.74 -13.25
CA GLY A 49 0.74 -2.16 -14.65
C GLY A 49 0.66 -3.67 -14.84
N VAL A 50 1.38 -4.44 -13.99
CA VAL A 50 1.35 -5.90 -14.10
C VAL A 50 -0.01 -6.46 -13.66
N LEU A 51 -0.62 -5.86 -12.65
CA LEU A 51 -1.94 -6.27 -12.15
C LEU A 51 -3.03 -6.05 -13.22
N GLU A 52 -3.09 -4.87 -13.82
CA GLU A 52 -4.10 -4.56 -14.84
C GLU A 52 -3.95 -5.45 -16.07
N LYS A 53 -2.71 -5.76 -16.45
CA LYS A 53 -2.44 -6.69 -17.57
C LYS A 53 -2.96 -8.10 -17.24
N ALA A 54 -2.69 -8.60 -16.04
CA ALA A 54 -3.15 -9.93 -15.61
C ALA A 54 -4.68 -9.99 -15.47
N LEU A 55 -5.28 -8.92 -14.92
CA LEU A 55 -6.73 -8.80 -14.80
C LEU A 55 -7.40 -8.77 -16.19
N ALA A 56 -6.83 -8.01 -17.14
CA ALA A 56 -7.35 -7.93 -18.49
C ALA A 56 -7.32 -9.29 -19.19
N TYR A 57 -6.32 -10.11 -18.92
CA TYR A 57 -6.24 -11.48 -19.46
C TYR A 57 -7.42 -12.34 -18.97
N VAL A 58 -7.74 -12.25 -17.67
CA VAL A 58 -8.85 -13.01 -17.07
C VAL A 58 -10.22 -12.44 -17.48
N ALA A 59 -10.32 -11.12 -17.59
CA ALA A 59 -11.55 -10.42 -17.93
C ALA A 59 -11.89 -10.55 -19.44
N ASP A 60 -10.88 -10.74 -20.28
CA ASP A 60 -10.98 -10.64 -21.75
C ASP A 60 -11.41 -9.22 -22.19
N GLU A 61 -11.03 -8.22 -21.38
CA GLU A 61 -11.24 -6.79 -21.70
C GLU A 61 -10.30 -5.94 -20.82
N PRO A 62 -10.00 -4.69 -21.21
CA PRO A 62 -9.19 -3.80 -20.37
C PRO A 62 -9.82 -3.57 -19.00
N VAL A 63 -8.98 -3.64 -17.95
CA VAL A 63 -9.38 -3.41 -16.57
C VAL A 63 -8.53 -2.28 -15.98
N ARG A 64 -9.16 -1.41 -15.20
CA ARG A 64 -8.47 -0.35 -14.44
C ARG A 64 -8.76 -0.54 -12.97
N VAL A 65 -7.72 -0.48 -12.15
CA VAL A 65 -7.87 -0.63 -10.70
C VAL A 65 -7.69 0.68 -9.96
N THR A 66 -8.40 0.79 -8.84
CA THR A 66 -8.17 1.83 -7.83
C THR A 66 -7.60 1.16 -6.58
N ALA A 67 -6.47 1.67 -6.08
CA ALA A 67 -5.82 1.11 -4.89
C ALA A 67 -6.14 1.91 -3.63
N ALA A 68 -6.25 1.23 -2.49
CA ALA A 68 -6.49 1.83 -1.18
C ALA A 68 -5.39 2.83 -0.78
N GLY A 69 -4.14 2.51 -1.11
CA GLY A 69 -3.00 3.37 -0.86
C GLY A 69 -1.91 3.14 -1.90
N ARG A 70 -1.39 4.23 -2.47
CA ARG A 70 -0.25 4.13 -3.39
C ARG A 70 1.00 3.93 -2.54
N THR A 71 1.87 3.01 -2.98
CA THR A 71 3.17 2.79 -2.37
C THR A 71 4.26 3.32 -3.30
N ASP A 72 5.33 3.85 -2.71
CA ASP A 72 6.50 4.35 -3.45
C ASP A 72 7.33 3.20 -4.03
N ALA A 73 8.25 3.51 -4.94
CA ALA A 73 9.22 2.53 -5.47
C ALA A 73 9.94 1.84 -4.30
N GLY A 74 9.98 0.51 -4.32
CA GLY A 74 10.63 -0.30 -3.30
C GLY A 74 9.82 -0.59 -2.04
N VAL A 75 8.65 0.03 -1.87
CA VAL A 75 7.78 -0.18 -0.69
C VAL A 75 6.94 -1.45 -0.92
N HIS A 76 6.87 -2.29 0.10
CA HIS A 76 6.12 -3.55 0.06
C HIS A 76 4.67 -3.38 0.51
N ALA A 77 3.87 -4.38 0.21
CA ALA A 77 2.57 -4.55 0.87
C ALA A 77 2.38 -6.03 1.18
N THR A 78 1.94 -6.30 2.39
CA THR A 78 1.46 -7.64 2.76
C THR A 78 -0.07 -7.72 2.61
N HIS A 79 -0.74 -6.56 2.54
CA HIS A 79 -2.19 -6.51 2.34
C HIS A 79 -2.63 -5.18 1.73
N GLN A 80 -2.41 -5.03 0.44
CA GLN A 80 -2.99 -3.93 -0.36
C GLN A 80 -4.41 -4.33 -0.76
N ILE A 81 -5.30 -3.37 -0.88
CA ILE A 81 -6.66 -3.59 -1.40
C ILE A 81 -6.82 -2.77 -2.68
N VAL A 82 -7.37 -3.40 -3.72
CA VAL A 82 -7.78 -2.69 -4.94
C VAL A 82 -9.24 -2.99 -5.26
N SER A 83 -9.88 -2.11 -6.03
CA SER A 83 -11.21 -2.35 -6.58
C SER A 83 -11.25 -2.06 -8.06
N PHE A 84 -12.11 -2.76 -8.78
CA PHE A 84 -12.31 -2.56 -10.23
C PHE A 84 -13.70 -3.04 -10.66
N GLY A 85 -14.15 -2.55 -11.81
CA GLY A 85 -15.32 -3.07 -12.49
C GLY A 85 -14.89 -4.10 -13.53
N GLY A 86 -15.53 -5.28 -13.54
CA GLY A 86 -15.21 -6.32 -14.51
C GLY A 86 -16.42 -7.16 -14.88
N PRO A 87 -16.30 -8.01 -15.92
CA PRO A 87 -17.39 -8.90 -16.31
C PRO A 87 -17.61 -9.96 -15.22
N PRO A 88 -18.81 -10.53 -15.13
CA PRO A 88 -19.04 -11.58 -14.15
C PRO A 88 -18.15 -12.79 -14.42
N ARG A 89 -17.38 -13.15 -13.40
CA ARG A 89 -16.51 -14.33 -13.38
C ARG A 89 -16.60 -14.98 -12.00
N PRO A 90 -16.36 -16.30 -11.89
CA PRO A 90 -16.18 -16.90 -10.54
C PRO A 90 -15.06 -16.17 -9.78
N LEU A 91 -15.23 -15.97 -8.47
CA LEU A 91 -14.20 -15.31 -7.67
C LEU A 91 -12.85 -16.02 -7.74
N SER A 92 -12.88 -17.37 -7.88
CA SER A 92 -11.66 -18.17 -8.06
C SER A 92 -10.88 -17.80 -9.33
N ALA A 93 -11.54 -17.31 -10.36
CA ALA A 93 -10.86 -16.85 -11.59
C ALA A 93 -10.03 -15.58 -11.30
N TRP A 94 -10.58 -14.70 -10.48
CA TRP A 94 -9.85 -13.48 -10.07
C TRP A 94 -8.66 -13.79 -9.15
N VAL A 95 -8.69 -14.88 -8.40
CA VAL A 95 -7.56 -15.29 -7.55
C VAL A 95 -6.60 -16.19 -8.31
N ARG A 96 -7.06 -17.38 -8.72
CA ARG A 96 -6.19 -18.39 -9.35
C ARG A 96 -5.78 -18.01 -10.77
N GLY A 97 -6.73 -17.49 -11.56
CA GLY A 97 -6.47 -17.09 -12.93
C GLY A 97 -5.47 -15.95 -13.03
N VAL A 98 -5.61 -14.94 -12.16
CA VAL A 98 -4.68 -13.81 -12.13
C VAL A 98 -3.30 -14.29 -11.64
N ASN A 99 -3.26 -15.07 -10.55
CA ASN A 99 -1.99 -15.59 -10.02
C ASN A 99 -1.23 -16.48 -11.01
N ALA A 100 -1.94 -17.13 -11.94
CA ALA A 100 -1.29 -17.96 -12.96
C ALA A 100 -0.47 -17.16 -13.98
N VAL A 101 -0.71 -15.84 -14.09
CA VAL A 101 -0.10 -15.02 -15.14
C VAL A 101 0.59 -13.75 -14.66
N ILE A 102 0.42 -13.37 -13.37
CA ILE A 102 0.89 -12.06 -12.87
C ILE A 102 2.40 -12.03 -12.57
N GLY A 103 3.04 -13.17 -12.36
CA GLY A 103 4.45 -13.25 -11.96
C GLY A 103 4.63 -13.39 -10.45
N ASP A 104 5.85 -13.69 -10.03
CA ASP A 104 6.13 -14.15 -8.66
C ASP A 104 6.19 -13.05 -7.61
N ASP A 105 6.33 -11.79 -8.04
CA ASP A 105 6.49 -10.66 -7.10
C ASP A 105 5.16 -10.07 -6.63
N VAL A 106 4.03 -10.55 -7.16
CA VAL A 106 2.67 -10.13 -6.76
C VAL A 106 1.81 -11.39 -6.57
N SER A 107 1.01 -11.40 -5.53
CA SER A 107 0.05 -12.50 -5.30
C SER A 107 -1.32 -11.95 -4.89
N ILE A 108 -2.37 -12.44 -5.56
CA ILE A 108 -3.75 -12.15 -5.16
C ILE A 108 -4.09 -13.12 -4.03
N ILE A 109 -4.51 -12.57 -2.90
CA ILE A 109 -4.79 -13.33 -1.67
C ILE A 109 -6.25 -13.76 -1.64
N TRP A 110 -7.15 -12.85 -2.05
CA TRP A 110 -8.60 -13.09 -2.05
C TRP A 110 -9.29 -12.13 -3.04
N ALA A 111 -10.51 -12.50 -3.40
CA ALA A 111 -11.42 -11.68 -4.21
C ALA A 111 -12.80 -11.68 -3.55
N GLU A 112 -13.53 -10.57 -3.68
CA GLU A 112 -14.88 -10.44 -3.13
C GLU A 112 -15.71 -9.50 -4.00
N ARG A 113 -17.01 -9.82 -4.19
CA ARG A 113 -17.96 -8.89 -4.78
C ARG A 113 -18.33 -7.84 -3.76
N VAL A 114 -18.27 -6.59 -4.16
CA VAL A 114 -18.58 -5.46 -3.29
C VAL A 114 -19.68 -4.61 -3.91
N PRO A 115 -20.41 -3.82 -3.12
CA PRO A 115 -21.48 -2.99 -3.65
C PRO A 115 -21.02 -2.06 -4.77
N GLU A 116 -21.89 -1.80 -5.71
CA GLU A 116 -21.67 -0.77 -6.73
C GLU A 116 -21.36 0.56 -6.05
N GLY A 117 -20.34 1.26 -6.55
CA GLY A 117 -19.86 2.50 -5.96
C GLY A 117 -18.74 2.32 -4.93
N PHE A 118 -18.43 1.09 -4.53
CA PHE A 118 -17.26 0.85 -3.66
C PHE A 118 -15.99 1.26 -4.41
N ASP A 119 -15.16 2.04 -3.73
CA ASP A 119 -13.87 2.51 -4.25
C ASP A 119 -12.82 2.25 -3.18
N ALA A 120 -11.83 1.42 -3.49
CA ALA A 120 -10.83 1.00 -2.51
C ALA A 120 -10.12 2.18 -1.83
N ARG A 121 -9.96 3.30 -2.52
CA ARG A 121 -9.29 4.50 -1.98
C ARG A 121 -10.23 5.37 -1.15
N ARG A 122 -11.41 5.69 -1.71
CA ARG A 122 -12.35 6.65 -1.10
C ARG A 122 -13.14 6.05 0.04
N SER A 123 -13.46 4.76 -0.06
CA SER A 123 -14.23 4.04 0.96
C SER A 123 -13.40 3.67 2.19
N ALA A 124 -12.08 3.77 2.12
CA ALA A 124 -11.19 3.38 3.21
C ALA A 124 -11.22 4.41 4.36
N VAL A 125 -11.41 3.91 5.59
CA VAL A 125 -11.45 4.73 6.81
C VAL A 125 -10.03 5.03 7.29
N TRP A 126 -9.18 4.00 7.38
CA TRP A 126 -7.79 4.17 7.78
C TRP A 126 -6.89 3.15 7.07
N ARG A 127 -5.57 3.41 7.12
CA ARG A 127 -4.52 2.54 6.62
C ARG A 127 -3.52 2.29 7.74
N ARG A 128 -2.94 1.08 7.77
CA ARG A 128 -1.91 0.70 8.73
C ARG A 128 -0.64 0.33 7.98
N TYR A 129 0.44 0.92 8.44
CA TYR A 129 1.77 0.64 7.92
C TYR A 129 2.67 0.15 9.04
N ILE A 130 3.61 -0.71 8.68
CA ILE A 130 4.71 -1.13 9.55
C ILE A 130 6.01 -0.72 8.88
N TYR A 131 6.92 -0.12 9.64
CA TYR A 131 8.29 0.12 9.19
C TYR A 131 9.22 -0.73 10.04
N VAL A 132 10.13 -1.47 9.39
CA VAL A 132 11.05 -2.41 10.04
C VAL A 132 12.49 -1.94 9.88
N PHE A 133 13.18 -1.71 11.00
CA PHE A 133 14.62 -1.59 11.04
C PHE A 133 15.20 -2.92 11.49
N GLY A 134 16.27 -3.37 10.83
CA GLY A 134 17.04 -4.54 11.27
C GLY A 134 18.40 -4.09 11.80
N GLU A 135 18.81 -4.63 12.94
CA GLU A 135 20.09 -4.31 13.55
C GLU A 135 21.10 -5.44 13.27
N SER A 136 22.25 -5.09 12.69
CA SER A 136 23.27 -6.05 12.33
C SER A 136 24.61 -5.36 12.12
N ASP A 137 25.68 -5.96 12.68
CA ASP A 137 27.05 -5.45 12.50
C ASP A 137 27.51 -5.52 11.04
N SER A 138 26.87 -6.38 10.24
CA SER A 138 27.17 -6.50 8.83
C SER A 138 25.87 -6.60 8.02
N ARG A 139 25.90 -6.11 6.79
CA ARG A 139 24.74 -6.16 5.90
C ARG A 139 24.37 -7.63 5.60
N PRO A 140 23.17 -8.07 5.95
CA PRO A 140 22.76 -9.45 5.65
C PRO A 140 22.52 -9.63 4.14
N ALA A 141 22.82 -10.82 3.65
CA ALA A 141 22.48 -11.21 2.27
C ALA A 141 21.03 -11.68 2.19
N ILE A 142 20.63 -12.51 3.15
CA ILE A 142 19.25 -13.04 3.22
C ILE A 142 18.38 -11.99 3.91
N GLY A 143 17.29 -11.60 3.26
CA GLY A 143 16.37 -10.61 3.78
C GLY A 143 16.86 -9.16 3.68
N LYS A 144 17.88 -8.91 2.85
CA LYS A 144 18.47 -7.56 2.68
C LYS A 144 17.43 -6.51 2.30
N ASP A 145 16.42 -6.90 1.53
CA ASP A 145 15.39 -6.01 1.00
C ASP A 145 14.08 -6.05 1.82
N LEU A 146 14.11 -6.64 3.03
CA LEU A 146 12.92 -6.80 3.88
C LEU A 146 12.94 -5.90 5.11
N ALA A 147 14.03 -5.17 5.35
CA ALA A 147 14.18 -4.25 6.47
C ALA A 147 15.21 -3.18 6.14
N CYS A 148 15.13 -2.06 6.82
CA CYS A 148 16.17 -1.04 6.77
C CYS A 148 17.28 -1.44 7.75
N TRP A 149 18.34 -2.08 7.22
CA TRP A 149 19.44 -2.60 8.03
C TRP A 149 20.40 -1.48 8.45
N GLN A 150 20.85 -1.53 9.70
CA GLN A 150 21.77 -0.57 10.24
C GLN A 150 22.66 -1.21 11.32
N ASP A 151 23.84 -0.61 11.52
CA ASP A 151 24.87 -1.10 12.42
C ASP A 151 24.72 -0.61 13.87
N LYS A 152 23.82 0.34 14.10
CA LYS A 152 23.60 0.92 15.44
C LYS A 152 22.37 0.29 16.10
N ILE A 153 22.47 0.08 17.40
CA ILE A 153 21.35 -0.34 18.22
C ILE A 153 20.47 0.89 18.48
N LEU A 154 19.20 0.80 18.17
CA LEU A 154 18.25 1.89 18.36
C LEU A 154 17.64 1.84 19.77
N ASP A 155 17.57 2.97 20.44
CA ASP A 155 16.88 3.10 21.72
C ASP A 155 15.37 3.20 21.46
N VAL A 156 14.68 2.06 21.60
CA VAL A 156 13.24 1.93 21.35
C VAL A 156 12.43 2.81 22.31
N ASN A 157 12.88 2.95 23.56
CA ASN A 157 12.15 3.76 24.53
C ASN A 157 12.15 5.24 24.14
N ARG A 158 13.30 5.77 23.73
CA ARG A 158 13.40 7.14 23.22
C ARG A 158 12.57 7.33 21.95
N MET A 159 12.61 6.35 21.05
CA MET A 159 11.79 6.40 19.81
C MET A 159 10.29 6.41 20.17
N GLN A 160 9.85 5.56 21.10
CA GLN A 160 8.45 5.49 21.53
C GLN A 160 8.01 6.80 22.18
N GLU A 161 8.83 7.37 23.06
CA GLU A 161 8.56 8.67 23.69
C GLU A 161 8.37 9.76 22.62
N ALA A 162 9.32 9.85 21.68
CA ALA A 162 9.27 10.84 20.60
C ALA A 162 8.06 10.63 19.67
N ALA A 163 7.65 9.38 19.46
CA ALA A 163 6.51 9.06 18.59
C ALA A 163 5.17 9.58 19.15
N GLN A 164 5.05 9.73 20.47
CA GLN A 164 3.79 10.14 21.12
C GLN A 164 3.31 11.51 20.67
N VAL A 165 4.22 12.44 20.36
CA VAL A 165 3.85 13.80 19.95
C VAL A 165 3.18 13.82 18.56
N LEU A 166 3.34 12.74 17.79
CA LEU A 166 2.76 12.62 16.45
C LEU A 166 1.32 12.12 16.46
N LEU A 167 0.81 11.65 17.61
CA LEU A 167 -0.56 11.16 17.75
C LEU A 167 -1.57 12.29 17.62
N GLY A 168 -2.70 11.98 17.01
CA GLY A 168 -3.78 12.93 16.81
C GLY A 168 -3.69 13.66 15.47
N LYS A 169 -4.44 14.75 15.38
CA LYS A 169 -4.56 15.55 14.16
C LYS A 169 -3.52 16.66 14.15
N HIS A 170 -2.63 16.63 13.17
CA HIS A 170 -1.55 17.62 13.02
C HIS A 170 -1.35 18.00 11.56
N ASP A 171 -0.64 19.10 11.38
CA ASP A 171 -0.07 19.51 10.09
C ASP A 171 1.26 18.77 9.92
N PHE A 172 1.29 17.79 9.00
CA PHE A 172 2.48 16.97 8.75
C PHE A 172 3.37 17.49 7.62
N SER A 173 3.39 18.82 7.38
CA SER A 173 4.24 19.42 6.34
C SER A 173 5.73 19.06 6.50
N SER A 174 6.24 18.96 7.74
CA SER A 174 7.63 18.56 7.99
C SER A 174 7.93 17.12 7.59
N PHE A 175 6.91 16.31 7.41
CA PHE A 175 7.04 14.90 7.03
C PHE A 175 6.50 14.61 5.63
N ARG A 176 6.25 15.65 4.83
CA ARG A 176 5.63 15.57 3.51
C ARG A 176 6.69 15.71 2.41
N ALA A 177 6.67 14.83 1.41
CA ALA A 177 7.54 15.00 0.23
C ALA A 177 7.17 16.25 -0.56
N ALA A 178 8.15 16.92 -1.15
CA ALA A 178 7.94 18.13 -1.93
C ALA A 178 6.97 17.90 -3.11
N GLN A 179 7.01 16.72 -3.73
CA GLN A 179 6.16 16.38 -4.88
C GLN A 179 4.76 15.92 -4.50
N CYS A 180 4.43 15.91 -3.19
CA CYS A 180 3.14 15.43 -2.71
C CYS A 180 1.99 16.32 -3.22
N ARG A 181 1.03 15.70 -3.91
CA ARG A 181 -0.13 16.39 -4.51
C ARG A 181 -1.37 16.40 -3.61
N ALA A 182 -1.23 16.02 -2.32
CA ALA A 182 -2.36 16.08 -1.39
C ALA A 182 -2.80 17.53 -1.19
N SER A 183 -4.12 17.76 -1.17
CA SER A 183 -4.71 19.10 -1.04
C SER A 183 -4.42 19.75 0.31
N THR A 184 -4.28 18.94 1.37
CA THR A 184 -3.97 19.47 2.71
C THR A 184 -2.88 18.64 3.38
N PRO A 185 -2.08 19.26 4.27
CA PRO A 185 -1.05 18.52 5.02
C PRO A 185 -1.61 17.87 6.29
N TYR A 186 -2.88 18.10 6.63
CA TYR A 186 -3.47 17.63 7.88
C TYR A 186 -3.79 16.14 7.80
N ARG A 187 -3.30 15.36 8.78
CA ARG A 187 -3.62 13.94 8.94
C ARG A 187 -3.88 13.67 10.42
N CYS A 188 -4.56 12.55 10.68
CA CYS A 188 -4.81 12.11 12.06
C CYS A 188 -4.17 10.73 12.23
N ILE A 189 -3.12 10.66 13.04
CA ILE A 189 -2.48 9.39 13.42
C ILE A 189 -3.22 8.87 14.67
N GLU A 190 -3.87 7.71 14.53
CA GLU A 190 -4.64 7.08 15.60
C GLU A 190 -3.78 6.16 16.46
N LYS A 191 -2.71 5.61 15.86
CA LYS A 191 -1.79 4.71 16.54
C LYS A 191 -0.38 4.97 16.04
N MET A 192 0.57 4.99 16.98
CA MET A 192 2.00 5.05 16.68
C MET A 192 2.72 4.35 17.82
N THR A 193 3.23 3.14 17.55
CA THR A 193 3.99 2.37 18.53
C THR A 193 5.34 1.99 17.97
N VAL A 194 6.34 1.97 18.83
CA VAL A 194 7.68 1.49 18.50
C VAL A 194 8.00 0.34 19.46
N SER A 195 8.39 -0.80 18.91
CA SER A 195 8.65 -2.00 19.70
C SER A 195 9.86 -2.75 19.16
N ARG A 196 10.39 -3.66 19.96
CA ARG A 196 11.51 -4.52 19.58
C ARG A 196 11.04 -5.97 19.47
N SER A 197 11.46 -6.65 18.42
CA SER A 197 11.24 -8.08 18.21
C SER A 197 12.58 -8.69 17.78
N GLY A 198 13.31 -9.26 18.74
CA GLY A 198 14.66 -9.73 18.49
C GLY A 198 15.57 -8.59 18.01
N ARG A 199 16.14 -8.76 16.83
CA ARG A 199 17.01 -7.75 16.19
C ARG A 199 16.23 -6.74 15.34
N MET A 200 14.90 -6.83 15.37
CA MET A 200 14.06 -5.92 14.58
C MET A 200 13.46 -4.84 15.49
N VAL A 201 13.52 -3.60 15.06
CA VAL A 201 12.79 -2.48 15.65
C VAL A 201 11.64 -2.14 14.70
N VAL A 202 10.45 -2.10 15.25
CA VAL A 202 9.20 -2.03 14.47
C VAL A 202 8.44 -0.76 14.84
N ILE A 203 8.16 0.08 13.84
CA ILE A 203 7.21 1.18 13.97
C ILE A 203 5.90 0.71 13.37
N ASP A 204 4.80 0.76 14.13
CA ASP A 204 3.47 0.36 13.69
C ASP A 204 2.55 1.57 13.80
N THR A 205 1.99 2.01 12.67
CA THR A 205 1.22 3.25 12.62
C THR A 205 -0.10 3.08 11.87
N VAL A 206 -1.14 3.70 12.41
CA VAL A 206 -2.49 3.75 11.81
C VAL A 206 -2.89 5.22 11.68
N ALA A 207 -3.37 5.60 10.50
CA ALA A 207 -3.90 6.95 10.26
C ALA A 207 -5.05 6.93 9.25
N ASN A 208 -5.84 7.98 9.26
CA ASN A 208 -6.93 8.15 8.28
C ASN A 208 -6.39 8.17 6.85
N ALA A 209 -5.20 8.76 6.65
CA ALA A 209 -4.47 8.74 5.39
C ALA A 209 -3.03 9.17 5.67
N PHE A 210 -2.13 8.93 4.72
CA PHE A 210 -0.74 9.36 4.82
C PHE A 210 -0.37 10.23 3.61
N LEU A 211 0.48 11.21 3.84
CA LEU A 211 1.08 12.02 2.78
C LEU A 211 2.21 11.23 2.11
N MET A 212 2.57 11.64 0.91
CA MET A 212 3.71 11.03 0.20
C MET A 212 4.97 11.10 1.06
N HIS A 213 5.64 9.96 1.22
CA HIS A 213 6.83 9.73 2.07
C HIS A 213 6.60 9.91 3.57
N MET A 214 5.38 10.19 4.04
CA MET A 214 5.14 10.56 5.45
C MET A 214 5.68 9.52 6.44
N VAL A 215 5.32 8.25 6.28
CA VAL A 215 5.78 7.19 7.21
C VAL A 215 7.29 7.05 7.16
N ARG A 216 7.90 7.11 5.98
CA ARG A 216 9.35 7.00 5.82
C ARG A 216 10.09 8.20 6.42
N ASN A 217 9.53 9.41 6.32
CA ASN A 217 10.11 10.61 6.92
C ASN A 217 10.04 10.53 8.46
N ILE A 218 8.90 10.05 8.98
CA ILE A 218 8.75 9.80 10.42
C ILE A 218 9.75 8.73 10.87
N ALA A 219 9.86 7.61 10.11
CA ALA A 219 10.79 6.53 10.46
C ALA A 219 12.23 7.02 10.50
N GLY A 220 12.66 7.81 9.52
CA GLY A 220 13.99 8.41 9.51
C GLY A 220 14.24 9.31 10.72
N THR A 221 13.25 10.12 11.08
CA THR A 221 13.34 11.01 12.25
C THR A 221 13.42 10.20 13.55
N LEU A 222 12.56 9.20 13.72
CA LEU A 222 12.61 8.36 14.93
C LEU A 222 13.90 7.55 15.02
N ALA A 223 14.47 7.11 13.91
CA ALA A 223 15.78 6.43 13.91
C ALA A 223 16.90 7.38 14.38
N HIS A 224 16.84 8.66 14.01
CA HIS A 224 17.79 9.67 14.50
C HIS A 224 17.64 9.87 16.01
N VAL A 225 16.41 9.84 16.55
CA VAL A 225 16.19 9.87 17.99
C VAL A 225 16.77 8.61 18.65
N GLY A 226 16.48 7.44 18.08
CA GLY A 226 16.94 6.13 18.61
C GLY A 226 18.45 5.99 18.63
N SER A 227 19.14 6.65 17.68
CA SER A 227 20.62 6.63 17.60
C SER A 227 21.28 7.83 18.29
N ASN A 228 20.55 8.59 19.11
CA ASN A 228 21.02 9.76 19.85
C ASN A 228 21.52 10.92 18.98
N MET A 229 21.07 10.99 17.71
CA MET A 229 21.40 12.12 16.83
C MET A 229 20.38 13.26 16.93
N LEU A 230 19.22 12.98 17.58
CA LEU A 230 18.20 13.97 17.92
C LEU A 230 17.70 13.72 19.34
N HIS A 231 17.24 14.75 20.02
CA HIS A 231 16.51 14.61 21.27
C HIS A 231 15.04 14.23 21.00
N THR A 232 14.40 13.61 21.98
CA THR A 232 12.97 13.27 21.87
C THR A 232 12.12 14.53 21.63
N SER A 233 12.46 15.65 22.31
CA SER A 233 11.76 16.93 22.16
C SER A 233 11.90 17.57 20.79
N ASP A 234 12.93 17.20 20.01
CA ASP A 234 13.13 17.79 18.67
C ASP A 234 12.01 17.39 17.71
N VAL A 235 11.35 16.24 17.95
CA VAL A 235 10.25 15.80 17.07
C VAL A 235 9.05 16.76 17.17
N GLU A 236 8.75 17.26 18.35
CA GLU A 236 7.71 18.28 18.54
C GLU A 236 8.09 19.58 17.82
N THR A 237 9.34 20.00 17.94
CA THR A 237 9.88 21.18 17.27
C THR A 237 9.77 21.03 15.75
N LEU A 238 10.17 19.87 15.21
CA LEU A 238 10.06 19.58 13.77
C LEU A 238 8.59 19.62 13.30
N LEU A 239 7.68 19.03 14.05
CA LEU A 239 6.26 19.04 13.72
C LEU A 239 5.73 20.48 13.65
N ALA A 240 6.05 21.30 14.65
CA ALA A 240 5.63 22.69 14.72
C ALA A 240 6.24 23.56 13.61
N ALA A 241 7.44 23.24 13.14
CA ALA A 241 8.16 23.99 12.13
C ALA A 241 7.49 23.96 10.74
N ARG A 242 6.74 22.91 10.44
CA ARG A 242 6.06 22.73 9.14
C ARG A 242 7.00 22.86 7.94
N ASN A 243 8.25 22.42 8.12
CA ASN A 243 9.31 22.59 7.13
C ASN A 243 10.08 21.26 6.96
N ARG A 244 9.90 20.62 5.79
CA ARG A 244 10.56 19.33 5.49
C ARG A 244 12.08 19.41 5.50
N SER A 245 12.66 20.59 5.15
CA SER A 245 14.10 20.72 5.04
C SER A 245 14.84 20.61 6.39
N LEU A 246 14.11 20.79 7.50
CA LEU A 246 14.67 20.68 8.84
C LEU A 246 14.67 19.23 9.37
N ALA A 247 13.85 18.36 8.78
CA ALA A 247 13.71 16.97 9.25
C ALA A 247 14.81 16.08 8.66
N PRO A 248 15.20 15.00 9.34
CA PRO A 248 16.19 14.05 8.85
C PRO A 248 15.85 13.43 7.50
N PRO A 249 16.82 12.80 6.82
CA PRO A 249 16.59 12.13 5.53
C PRO A 249 15.47 11.11 5.59
N THR A 250 14.79 10.94 4.46
CA THR A 250 13.75 9.92 4.26
C THR A 250 14.34 8.52 4.43
N ALA A 251 13.74 7.70 5.28
CA ALA A 251 14.19 6.32 5.46
C ALA A 251 13.98 5.49 4.18
N PRO A 252 14.84 4.48 3.92
CA PRO A 252 14.72 3.65 2.71
C PRO A 252 13.36 3.00 2.55
N PRO A 253 12.91 2.74 1.32
CA PRO A 253 11.56 2.22 1.09
C PRO A 253 11.36 0.76 1.52
N HIS A 254 12.41 -0.07 1.44
CA HIS A 254 12.31 -1.51 1.66
C HIS A 254 12.08 -1.93 3.12
N GLY A 255 12.10 -0.98 4.06
CA GLY A 255 11.63 -1.23 5.43
C GLY A 255 10.12 -1.05 5.60
N LEU A 256 9.43 -0.47 4.61
CA LEU A 256 8.02 -0.07 4.74
C LEU A 256 7.06 -1.09 4.11
N TYR A 257 5.99 -1.39 4.85
CA TYR A 257 4.93 -2.33 4.44
C TYR A 257 3.55 -1.72 4.68
N LEU A 258 2.69 -1.75 3.66
CA LEU A 258 1.25 -1.54 3.86
C LEU A 258 0.66 -2.88 4.31
N VAL A 259 0.13 -2.94 5.53
CA VAL A 259 -0.25 -4.22 6.16
C VAL A 259 -1.75 -4.39 6.39
N GLN A 260 -2.52 -3.30 6.31
CA GLN A 260 -3.97 -3.36 6.54
C GLN A 260 -4.66 -2.09 6.06
N VAL A 261 -5.88 -2.24 5.55
CA VAL A 261 -6.77 -1.13 5.22
C VAL A 261 -8.14 -1.45 5.82
N SER A 262 -8.79 -0.45 6.41
CA SER A 262 -10.12 -0.63 7.00
C SER A 262 -11.21 0.03 6.17
N TYR A 263 -12.35 -0.65 6.10
CA TYR A 263 -13.56 -0.17 5.42
C TYR A 263 -14.77 -0.33 6.32
N PRO A 264 -15.72 0.62 6.31
CA PRO A 264 -16.99 0.42 7.00
C PRO A 264 -17.82 -0.59 6.18
N ASN A 265 -18.58 -1.43 6.85
CA ASN A 265 -19.53 -2.34 6.20
C ASN A 265 -18.93 -3.29 5.16
N PHE A 266 -17.63 -3.59 5.28
CA PHE A 266 -17.00 -4.60 4.43
C PHE A 266 -17.36 -5.99 4.99
N SER A 267 -17.83 -6.89 4.13
CA SER A 267 -18.30 -8.21 4.59
C SER A 267 -17.17 -9.08 5.12
N ARG A 268 -15.97 -8.89 4.59
CA ARG A 268 -14.78 -9.63 5.01
C ARG A 268 -14.02 -8.86 6.09
N HIS A 269 -13.73 -9.49 7.19
CA HIS A 269 -12.83 -8.92 8.20
C HIS A 269 -11.40 -8.95 7.65
N ILE A 270 -10.82 -7.77 7.48
CA ILE A 270 -9.48 -7.65 6.91
C ILE A 270 -8.49 -7.53 8.07
N GLU A 271 -7.81 -8.62 8.37
CA GLU A 271 -6.78 -8.65 9.40
C GLU A 271 -5.46 -8.08 8.89
N ALA A 272 -4.67 -7.53 9.80
CA ALA A 272 -3.31 -7.10 9.49
C ALA A 272 -2.46 -8.33 9.14
N ARG A 273 -1.70 -8.25 8.07
CA ARG A 273 -0.78 -9.31 7.65
C ARG A 273 0.65 -8.87 7.97
N ARG A 274 1.17 -9.40 9.06
CA ARG A 274 2.49 -9.06 9.57
C ARG A 274 3.58 -9.43 8.55
N PRO A 275 4.59 -8.56 8.32
CA PRO A 275 5.72 -8.90 7.45
C PRO A 275 6.43 -10.17 7.90
N VAL A 276 6.73 -11.06 6.97
CA VAL A 276 7.31 -12.39 7.26
C VAL A 276 8.63 -12.30 8.03
N ILE A 277 9.41 -11.26 7.82
CA ILE A 277 10.70 -11.07 8.50
C ILE A 277 10.55 -10.93 10.01
N LEU A 278 9.36 -10.55 10.49
CA LEU A 278 9.07 -10.39 11.91
C LEU A 278 8.66 -11.70 12.60
N GLY A 279 8.48 -12.77 11.81
CA GLY A 279 8.00 -14.05 12.34
C GLY A 279 6.55 -13.99 12.84
N PRO A 280 6.03 -15.09 13.37
CA PRO A 280 4.69 -15.12 13.95
C PRO A 280 4.63 -14.21 15.18
N GLN A 281 3.46 -13.66 15.43
CA GLN A 281 3.24 -12.86 16.63
C GLN A 281 3.29 -13.78 17.86
N VAL A 282 4.22 -13.51 18.75
CA VAL A 282 4.24 -14.23 20.02
C VAL A 282 3.08 -13.67 20.85
N VAL A 283 2.13 -14.51 21.15
CA VAL A 283 1.03 -14.14 22.06
C VAL A 283 1.55 -14.43 23.47
N ASP A 284 1.87 -13.39 24.21
CA ASP A 284 2.26 -13.50 25.62
C ASP A 284 1.02 -13.73 26.50
#